data_b02e86de3537013e4a054efa53759fe1
#
_entry.id   b02e86de3537013e4a054efa53759fe1
#
_cell.length_a   1.000
_cell.length_b   1.000
_cell.length_c   1.000
_cell.angle_alpha   90.00
_cell.angle_beta   90.00
_cell.angle_gamma   90.00
#
_symmetry.space_group_name_H-M   'P 1'
#
loop_
_entity.id
_entity.type
_entity.pdbx_description
1 polymer ?
#
loop_
_entity_poly.entity_id
_entity_poly.type
_entity_poly.pdbx_seq_one_letter_code
_entity_poly.pdbx_strand_id
1 'polypeptide(L)'
;MSEKNYLVVGGSSGIGLEIVNQLSARGDQVTVLSRSRGQLAHADAIEHIALDVTKDDFDPISLPKVLDGLAYCPGTIRLKPFRRLGSADLLEDLQVNYLGAVRIIQACLTRLRKAPEGGAVVLFSTVAVQTGMPFHASIAGAKGAVEGLTRSLAAELAPHIRFNAIAPSLTDTPLAQDLLASSEKRKAADDRHPLKRIGSPAEVARLAVGLLSSDYGWMTGQILKIDGGMGSVRTFR
;
A
#
# COMPACT_ATOMS: atom_id res chain seq x y z
N MET A 1 16.79 -12.55 16.38
CA MET A 1 16.80 -11.32 15.57
C MET A 1 16.36 -10.20 16.48
N SER A 2 16.94 -9.00 16.38
CA SER A 2 16.46 -7.85 17.17
C SER A 2 15.06 -7.47 16.70
N GLU A 3 14.18 -7.14 17.64
CA GLU A 3 12.85 -6.62 17.42
C GLU A 3 12.93 -5.34 16.58
N LYS A 4 12.13 -5.25 15.50
CA LYS A 4 12.11 -4.11 14.57
C LYS A 4 10.83 -3.29 14.74
N ASN A 5 10.89 -2.02 14.38
CA ASN A 5 9.76 -1.10 14.49
C ASN A 5 9.21 -0.75 13.10
N TYR A 6 7.94 -1.04 12.88
CA TYR A 6 7.26 -0.77 11.62
C TYR A 6 6.07 0.17 11.80
N LEU A 7 5.90 1.07 10.83
CA LEU A 7 4.72 1.91 10.72
C LEU A 7 3.84 1.42 9.57
N VAL A 8 2.57 1.09 9.87
CA VAL A 8 1.59 0.70 8.86
C VAL A 8 0.46 1.70 8.83
N VAL A 9 0.42 2.53 7.81
CA VAL A 9 -0.68 3.47 7.57
C VAL A 9 -1.81 2.75 6.86
N GLY A 10 -3.04 2.86 7.36
CA GLY A 10 -4.19 2.10 6.86
C GLY A 10 -4.18 0.62 7.30
N GLY A 11 -3.55 0.31 8.44
CA GLY A 11 -3.38 -1.05 8.95
C GLY A 11 -4.62 -1.67 9.60
N SER A 12 -5.78 -1.00 9.63
CA SER A 12 -6.97 -1.49 10.34
C SER A 12 -7.89 -2.41 9.51
N SER A 13 -7.59 -2.64 8.24
CA SER A 13 -8.37 -3.54 7.35
C SER A 13 -7.57 -3.97 6.12
N GLY A 14 -8.05 -4.99 5.41
CA GLY A 14 -7.56 -5.42 4.11
C GLY A 14 -6.06 -5.75 4.10
N ILE A 15 -5.35 -5.29 3.08
CA ILE A 15 -3.90 -5.57 2.92
C ILE A 15 -3.09 -5.02 4.09
N GLY A 16 -3.41 -3.80 4.56
CA GLY A 16 -2.71 -3.20 5.68
C GLY A 16 -2.84 -4.02 6.97
N LEU A 17 -4.02 -4.56 7.27
CA LEU A 17 -4.24 -5.43 8.41
C LEU A 17 -3.42 -6.73 8.30
N GLU A 18 -3.35 -7.32 7.12
CA GLU A 18 -2.54 -8.52 6.89
C GLU A 18 -1.03 -8.24 7.06
N ILE A 19 -0.56 -7.05 6.66
CA ILE A 19 0.83 -6.63 6.94
C ILE A 19 1.06 -6.54 8.45
N VAL A 20 0.14 -5.91 9.20
CA VAL A 20 0.23 -5.83 10.67
C VAL A 20 0.29 -7.22 11.29
N ASN A 21 -0.63 -8.12 10.91
CA ASN A 21 -0.69 -9.48 11.42
C ASN A 21 0.62 -10.25 11.16
N GLN A 22 1.18 -10.14 9.95
CA GLN A 22 2.39 -10.86 9.58
C GLN A 22 3.65 -10.29 10.27
N LEU A 23 3.74 -8.96 10.46
CA LEU A 23 4.84 -8.35 11.21
C LEU A 23 4.76 -8.71 12.70
N SER A 24 3.57 -8.59 13.31
CA SER A 24 3.36 -8.96 14.72
C SER A 24 3.63 -10.44 14.99
N ALA A 25 3.25 -11.32 14.05
CA ALA A 25 3.55 -12.76 14.16
C ALA A 25 5.06 -13.09 14.11
N ARG A 26 5.89 -12.16 13.59
CA ARG A 26 7.36 -12.26 13.61
C ARG A 26 7.97 -11.73 14.92
N GLY A 27 7.15 -11.15 15.80
CA GLY A 27 7.61 -10.51 17.03
C GLY A 27 8.08 -9.05 16.84
N ASP A 28 7.74 -8.43 15.71
CA ASP A 28 8.07 -7.04 15.45
C ASP A 28 7.05 -6.10 16.10
N GLN A 29 7.49 -4.89 16.50
CA GLN A 29 6.62 -3.83 16.99
C GLN A 29 5.95 -3.09 15.82
N VAL A 30 4.65 -2.90 15.91
CA VAL A 30 3.89 -2.27 14.83
C VAL A 30 3.07 -1.10 15.36
N THR A 31 3.35 0.10 14.86
CA THR A 31 2.48 1.26 15.03
C THR A 31 1.55 1.36 13.82
N VAL A 32 0.25 1.48 14.07
CA VAL A 32 -0.77 1.61 13.03
C VAL A 32 -1.37 3.01 13.06
N LEU A 33 -1.33 3.70 11.92
CA LEU A 33 -2.09 4.94 11.70
C LEU A 33 -3.33 4.62 10.87
N SER A 34 -4.51 4.89 11.43
CA SER A 34 -5.79 4.74 10.72
C SER A 34 -6.89 5.51 11.41
N ARG A 35 -7.98 5.82 10.69
CA ARG A 35 -9.13 6.59 11.23
C ARG A 35 -9.80 5.93 12.42
N SER A 36 -9.76 4.61 12.49
CA SER A 36 -10.32 3.82 13.59
C SER A 36 -9.52 2.53 13.76
N ARG A 37 -9.63 1.91 14.92
CA ARG A 37 -8.96 0.64 15.21
C ARG A 37 -9.44 -0.51 14.31
N GLY A 38 -10.68 -0.48 13.87
CA GLY A 38 -11.26 -1.47 12.95
C GLY A 38 -11.11 -2.90 13.45
N GLN A 39 -10.48 -3.76 12.65
CA GLN A 39 -10.29 -5.19 12.91
C GLN A 39 -8.96 -5.51 13.62
N LEU A 40 -8.21 -4.49 14.09
CA LEU A 40 -6.95 -4.74 14.80
C LEU A 40 -7.18 -5.52 16.09
N ALA A 41 -6.41 -6.58 16.28
CA ALA A 41 -6.38 -7.31 17.52
C ALA A 41 -5.90 -6.41 18.69
N HIS A 42 -6.33 -6.74 19.90
CA HIS A 42 -5.79 -6.16 21.12
C HIS A 42 -4.57 -6.97 21.53
N ALA A 43 -3.43 -6.66 20.91
CA ALA A 43 -2.14 -7.27 21.23
C ALA A 43 -1.16 -6.18 21.67
N ASP A 44 -0.33 -6.49 22.65
CA ASP A 44 0.64 -5.54 23.24
C ASP A 44 1.66 -5.04 22.21
N ALA A 45 1.93 -5.83 21.18
CA ALA A 45 2.84 -5.47 20.09
C ALA A 45 2.25 -4.50 19.05
N ILE A 46 0.97 -4.09 19.19
CA ILE A 46 0.29 -3.22 18.21
C ILE A 46 -0.17 -1.93 18.89
N GLU A 47 0.50 -0.84 18.57
CA GLU A 47 0.05 0.51 18.92
C GLU A 47 -0.86 1.07 17.84
N HIS A 48 -1.97 1.73 18.21
CA HIS A 48 -2.87 2.39 17.27
C HIS A 48 -3.00 3.87 17.59
N ILE A 49 -2.74 4.69 16.58
CA ILE A 49 -2.92 6.14 16.60
C ILE A 49 -4.02 6.51 15.60
N ALA A 50 -5.06 7.18 16.08
CA ALA A 50 -6.15 7.64 15.22
C ALA A 50 -5.68 8.81 14.36
N LEU A 51 -5.78 8.68 13.02
CA LEU A 51 -5.37 9.70 12.06
C LEU A 51 -6.15 9.59 10.76
N ASP A 52 -6.65 10.73 10.26
CA ASP A 52 -7.11 10.88 8.88
C ASP A 52 -6.02 11.52 8.02
N VAL A 53 -5.38 10.73 7.17
CA VAL A 53 -4.27 11.19 6.29
C VAL A 53 -4.66 12.32 5.35
N THR A 54 -5.95 12.63 5.20
CA THR A 54 -6.43 13.70 4.32
C THR A 54 -6.63 15.03 5.03
N LYS A 55 -6.75 15.03 6.36
CA LYS A 55 -7.20 16.19 7.14
C LYS A 55 -6.21 16.58 8.23
N ASP A 56 -5.63 15.57 8.89
CA ASP A 56 -4.90 15.80 10.12
C ASP A 56 -3.43 16.07 9.82
N ASP A 57 -2.85 17.04 10.51
CA ASP A 57 -1.41 17.20 10.60
C ASP A 57 -0.86 16.06 11.46
N PHE A 58 0.19 15.44 10.96
CA PHE A 58 0.82 14.31 11.64
C PHE A 58 2.10 14.74 12.34
N ASP A 59 2.07 14.72 13.68
CA ASP A 59 3.27 14.86 14.50
C ASP A 59 3.81 13.45 14.83
N PRO A 60 5.01 13.11 14.33
CA PRO A 60 5.60 11.80 14.58
C PRO A 60 6.17 11.61 15.99
N ILE A 61 5.98 12.56 16.94
CA ILE A 61 6.58 12.52 18.28
C ILE A 61 6.23 11.23 19.05
N SER A 62 5.03 10.70 18.82
CA SER A 62 4.55 9.45 19.42
C SER A 62 5.14 8.19 18.79
N LEU A 63 5.83 8.30 17.64
CA LEU A 63 6.46 7.15 17.00
C LEU A 63 7.78 6.77 17.64
N PRO A 64 8.22 5.50 17.52
CA PRO A 64 9.56 5.07 17.88
C PRO A 64 10.65 5.97 17.26
N LYS A 65 11.75 6.19 17.97
CA LYS A 65 12.88 7.04 17.50
C LYS A 65 13.57 6.47 16.26
N VAL A 66 13.41 5.17 16.00
CA VAL A 66 13.91 4.43 14.85
C VAL A 66 12.74 3.71 14.22
N LEU A 67 12.59 3.79 12.90
CA LEU A 67 11.65 3.02 12.09
C LEU A 67 12.44 2.19 11.08
N ASP A 68 12.30 0.88 11.15
CA ASP A 68 12.90 -0.03 10.18
C ASP A 68 12.13 -0.07 8.87
N GLY A 69 10.81 0.20 8.92
CA GLY A 69 10.02 0.30 7.70
C GLY A 69 8.68 1.01 7.85
N LEU A 70 8.14 1.42 6.70
CA LEU A 70 6.86 2.09 6.56
C LEU A 70 6.08 1.49 5.40
N ALA A 71 4.84 1.03 5.65
CA ALA A 71 3.87 0.67 4.60
C ALA A 71 2.76 1.72 4.55
N TYR A 72 2.50 2.30 3.37
CA TYR A 72 1.38 3.22 3.18
C TYR A 72 0.28 2.55 2.36
N CYS A 73 -0.78 2.09 3.05
CA CYS A 73 -1.86 1.30 2.48
C CYS A 73 -3.16 2.08 2.17
N PRO A 74 -3.40 3.33 2.62
CA PRO A 74 -4.62 4.03 2.27
C PRO A 74 -4.78 4.14 0.76
N GLY A 75 -6.03 3.98 0.30
CA GLY A 75 -6.35 4.07 -1.10
C GLY A 75 -7.84 4.20 -1.35
N THR A 76 -8.17 4.49 -2.59
CA THR A 76 -9.54 4.61 -3.09
C THR A 76 -9.74 3.71 -4.30
N ILE A 77 -10.98 3.32 -4.58
CA ILE A 77 -11.40 2.71 -5.85
C ILE A 77 -12.57 3.55 -6.38
N ARG A 78 -12.27 4.49 -7.27
CA ARG A 78 -13.27 5.33 -7.92
C ARG A 78 -13.33 5.00 -9.39
N LEU A 79 -14.34 4.24 -9.79
CA LEU A 79 -14.58 3.86 -11.19
C LEU A 79 -15.69 4.72 -11.76
N LYS A 80 -15.32 5.65 -12.66
CA LYS A 80 -16.26 6.62 -13.21
C LYS A 80 -15.96 6.91 -14.68
N PRO A 81 -16.96 6.99 -15.57
CA PRO A 81 -16.74 7.40 -16.96
C PRO A 81 -16.03 8.76 -17.01
N PHE A 82 -15.01 8.91 -17.87
CA PHE A 82 -14.19 10.13 -17.94
C PHE A 82 -15.02 11.42 -18.06
N ARG A 83 -16.06 11.40 -18.89
CA ARG A 83 -16.99 12.53 -19.07
C ARG A 83 -17.75 12.97 -17.80
N ARG A 84 -17.78 12.11 -16.77
CA ARG A 84 -18.45 12.38 -15.48
C ARG A 84 -17.50 12.70 -14.35
N LEU A 85 -16.18 12.62 -14.60
CA LEU A 85 -15.18 12.99 -13.60
C LEU A 85 -15.15 14.51 -13.43
N GLY A 86 -15.32 14.95 -12.19
CA GLY A 86 -15.10 16.34 -11.80
C GLY A 86 -13.73 16.52 -11.12
N SER A 87 -13.31 17.78 -11.00
CA SER A 87 -12.05 18.11 -10.30
C SER A 87 -12.00 17.57 -8.86
N ALA A 88 -13.15 17.56 -8.17
CA ALA A 88 -13.24 17.03 -6.81
C ALA A 88 -12.91 15.52 -6.74
N ASP A 89 -13.37 14.73 -7.72
CA ASP A 89 -13.04 13.28 -7.78
C ASP A 89 -11.53 13.06 -7.92
N LEU A 90 -10.89 13.87 -8.79
CA LEU A 90 -9.45 13.79 -9.05
C LEU A 90 -8.63 14.23 -7.83
N LEU A 91 -9.04 15.33 -7.20
CA LEU A 91 -8.35 15.84 -6.00
C LEU A 91 -8.47 14.89 -4.81
N GLU A 92 -9.62 14.27 -4.60
CA GLU A 92 -9.80 13.29 -3.52
C GLU A 92 -8.90 12.06 -3.71
N ASP A 93 -8.83 11.52 -4.93
CA ASP A 93 -7.93 10.40 -5.22
C ASP A 93 -6.46 10.79 -5.02
N LEU A 94 -6.05 11.99 -5.47
CA LEU A 94 -4.70 12.51 -5.22
C LEU A 94 -4.44 12.73 -3.73
N GLN A 95 -5.40 13.29 -3.00
CA GLN A 95 -5.27 13.59 -1.58
C GLN A 95 -5.01 12.32 -0.75
N VAL A 96 -5.80 11.27 -0.99
CA VAL A 96 -5.67 10.01 -0.23
C VAL A 96 -4.44 9.23 -0.67
N ASN A 97 -4.24 9.05 -1.98
CA ASN A 97 -3.25 8.10 -2.48
C ASN A 97 -1.84 8.67 -2.55
N TYR A 98 -1.70 9.98 -2.84
CA TYR A 98 -0.41 10.60 -3.09
C TYR A 98 -0.01 11.61 -2.00
N LEU A 99 -0.78 12.66 -1.77
CA LEU A 99 -0.42 13.72 -0.84
C LEU A 99 -0.35 13.21 0.61
N GLY A 100 -1.26 12.32 1.00
CA GLY A 100 -1.21 11.64 2.29
C GLY A 100 0.07 10.84 2.47
N ALA A 101 0.49 10.09 1.43
CA ALA A 101 1.75 9.35 1.46
C ALA A 101 2.96 10.29 1.60
N VAL A 102 3.01 11.38 0.82
CA VAL A 102 4.09 12.37 0.88
C VAL A 102 4.22 12.93 2.31
N ARG A 103 3.13 13.39 2.93
CA ARG A 103 3.16 13.96 4.29
C ARG A 103 3.69 12.97 5.32
N ILE A 104 3.19 11.74 5.32
CA ILE A 104 3.64 10.73 6.28
C ILE A 104 5.10 10.37 6.07
N ILE A 105 5.55 10.19 4.83
CA ILE A 105 6.95 9.90 4.53
C ILE A 105 7.85 11.04 5.01
N GLN A 106 7.52 12.28 4.70
CA GLN A 106 8.30 13.46 5.13
C GLN A 106 8.44 13.51 6.65
N ALA A 107 7.36 13.30 7.40
CA ALA A 107 7.38 13.27 8.86
C ALA A 107 8.25 12.13 9.43
N CYS A 108 8.39 11.01 8.71
CA CYS A 108 9.12 9.81 9.16
C CYS A 108 10.57 9.73 8.68
N LEU A 109 11.03 10.59 7.75
CA LEU A 109 12.35 10.47 7.09
C LEU A 109 13.51 10.34 8.09
N THR A 110 13.55 11.19 9.12
CA THR A 110 14.63 11.17 10.12
C THR A 110 14.68 9.85 10.90
N ARG A 111 13.52 9.22 11.12
CA ARG A 111 13.41 7.94 11.84
C ARG A 111 13.82 6.78 10.96
N LEU A 112 13.39 6.78 9.70
CA LEU A 112 13.77 5.77 8.70
C LEU A 112 15.28 5.77 8.42
N ARG A 113 15.91 6.94 8.36
CA ARG A 113 17.37 7.06 8.19
C ARG A 113 18.19 6.50 9.35
N LYS A 114 17.59 6.34 10.53
CA LYS A 114 18.26 5.80 11.72
C LYS A 114 18.22 4.28 11.80
N ALA A 115 17.49 3.61 10.91
CA ALA A 115 17.42 2.15 10.88
C ALA A 115 18.81 1.57 10.63
N PRO A 116 19.30 0.65 11.48
CA PRO A 116 20.68 0.13 11.38
C PRO A 116 20.99 -0.58 10.06
N GLU A 117 19.99 -1.26 9.50
CA GLU A 117 20.10 -1.98 8.22
C GLU A 117 19.57 -1.16 7.02
N GLY A 118 19.28 0.15 7.24
CA GLY A 118 18.59 1.01 6.30
C GLY A 118 17.07 0.87 6.40
N GLY A 119 16.37 2.00 6.23
CA GLY A 119 14.91 2.04 6.23
C GLY A 119 14.31 1.45 4.95
N ALA A 120 13.06 0.95 5.02
CA ALA A 120 12.34 0.49 3.84
C ALA A 120 10.93 1.09 3.79
N VAL A 121 10.52 1.57 2.61
CA VAL A 121 9.17 2.10 2.38
C VAL A 121 8.48 1.31 1.28
N VAL A 122 7.25 0.87 1.55
CA VAL A 122 6.39 0.18 0.59
C VAL A 122 5.14 1.02 0.34
N LEU A 123 4.93 1.37 -0.92
CA LEU A 123 3.76 2.07 -1.42
C LEU A 123 2.87 1.13 -2.25
N PHE A 124 1.62 1.52 -2.48
CA PHE A 124 0.70 0.72 -3.28
C PHE A 124 0.24 1.49 -4.52
N SER A 125 0.56 0.94 -5.68
CA SER A 125 0.04 1.33 -7.00
C SER A 125 -1.14 0.42 -7.40
N THR A 126 -1.36 0.23 -8.66
CA THR A 126 -2.32 -0.69 -9.28
C THR A 126 -1.86 -1.07 -10.68
N VAL A 127 -2.18 -2.28 -11.11
CA VAL A 127 -1.93 -2.70 -12.51
C VAL A 127 -2.59 -1.78 -13.54
N ALA A 128 -3.67 -1.07 -13.17
CA ALA A 128 -4.38 -0.15 -14.05
C ALA A 128 -3.51 1.00 -14.57
N VAL A 129 -2.43 1.37 -13.88
CA VAL A 129 -1.48 2.41 -14.32
C VAL A 129 -0.76 1.96 -15.60
N GLN A 130 -0.33 0.71 -15.65
CA GLN A 130 0.53 0.21 -16.74
C GLN A 130 -0.27 -0.46 -17.86
N THR A 131 -1.42 -1.08 -17.53
CA THR A 131 -2.24 -1.79 -18.52
C THR A 131 -3.29 -0.90 -19.17
N GLY A 132 -3.70 0.20 -18.51
CA GLY A 132 -4.86 1.00 -18.89
C GLY A 132 -6.17 0.23 -18.72
N MET A 133 -7.12 0.80 -17.98
CA MET A 133 -8.43 0.19 -17.76
C MET A 133 -9.55 1.21 -17.92
N PRO A 134 -10.69 0.84 -18.53
CA PRO A 134 -11.86 1.72 -18.61
C PRO A 134 -12.28 2.20 -17.22
N PHE A 135 -12.70 3.46 -17.10
CA PHE A 135 -13.20 4.09 -15.89
C PHE A 135 -12.17 4.35 -14.78
N HIS A 136 -10.89 4.06 -15.00
CA HIS A 136 -9.83 4.20 -13.99
C HIS A 136 -9.04 5.53 -14.09
N ALA A 137 -9.45 6.48 -14.93
CA ALA A 137 -8.64 7.67 -15.23
C ALA A 137 -8.21 8.46 -13.97
N SER A 138 -9.08 8.60 -12.96
CA SER A 138 -8.75 9.28 -11.71
C SER A 138 -7.74 8.49 -10.88
N ILE A 139 -8.09 7.27 -10.51
CA ILE A 139 -7.25 6.45 -9.64
C ILE A 139 -5.91 6.05 -10.31
N ALA A 140 -5.91 5.79 -11.63
CA ALA A 140 -4.68 5.49 -12.35
C ALA A 140 -3.74 6.71 -12.39
N GLY A 141 -4.28 7.92 -12.52
CA GLY A 141 -3.51 9.16 -12.41
C GLY A 141 -2.85 9.33 -11.03
N ALA A 142 -3.64 9.17 -9.96
CA ALA A 142 -3.13 9.27 -8.59
C ALA A 142 -2.08 8.17 -8.27
N LYS A 143 -2.30 6.94 -8.71
CA LYS A 143 -1.36 5.83 -8.53
C LYS A 143 -0.13 5.93 -9.44
N GLY A 144 -0.26 6.54 -10.62
CA GLY A 144 0.88 6.92 -11.46
C GLY A 144 1.80 7.92 -10.78
N ALA A 145 1.23 8.89 -10.05
CA ALA A 145 2.02 9.81 -9.20
C ALA A 145 2.76 9.07 -8.09
N VAL A 146 2.16 8.04 -7.47
CA VAL A 146 2.83 7.17 -6.47
C VAL A 146 4.02 6.43 -7.10
N GLU A 147 3.89 5.93 -8.33
CA GLU A 147 5.01 5.27 -9.03
C GLU A 147 6.16 6.24 -9.33
N GLY A 148 5.85 7.47 -9.75
CA GLY A 148 6.82 8.55 -9.92
C GLY A 148 7.54 8.88 -8.61
N LEU A 149 6.78 9.06 -7.52
CA LEU A 149 7.31 9.29 -6.18
C LEU A 149 8.25 8.17 -5.73
N THR A 150 7.85 6.92 -5.93
CA THR A 150 8.66 5.74 -5.58
C THR A 150 10.05 5.80 -6.20
N ARG A 151 10.14 6.08 -7.49
CA ARG A 151 11.44 6.13 -8.21
C ARG A 151 12.27 7.35 -7.79
N SER A 152 11.63 8.51 -7.64
CA SER A 152 12.32 9.73 -7.20
C SER A 152 12.92 9.58 -5.83
N LEU A 153 12.14 9.11 -4.84
CA LEU A 153 12.63 8.94 -3.47
C LEU A 153 13.66 7.81 -3.35
N ALA A 154 13.52 6.74 -4.15
CA ALA A 154 14.53 5.70 -4.23
C ALA A 154 15.89 6.26 -4.69
N ALA A 155 15.90 7.16 -5.69
CA ALA A 155 17.12 7.79 -6.18
C ALA A 155 17.70 8.80 -5.19
N GLU A 156 16.85 9.62 -4.55
CA GLU A 156 17.28 10.70 -3.65
C GLU A 156 17.80 10.17 -2.32
N LEU A 157 17.20 9.08 -1.79
CA LEU A 157 17.42 8.63 -0.43
C LEU A 157 18.27 7.35 -0.31
N ALA A 158 18.66 6.76 -1.45
CA ALA A 158 19.67 5.70 -1.44
C ALA A 158 21.02 6.23 -0.92
N PRO A 159 21.82 5.40 -0.24
CA PRO A 159 21.57 3.99 0.13
C PRO A 159 20.80 3.82 1.44
N HIS A 160 20.36 4.91 2.08
CA HIS A 160 19.86 4.90 3.46
C HIS A 160 18.42 4.39 3.58
N ILE A 161 17.57 4.64 2.56
CA ILE A 161 16.16 4.23 2.57
C ILE A 161 15.81 3.66 1.20
N ARG A 162 15.24 2.45 1.19
CA ARG A 162 14.73 1.80 -0.02
C ARG A 162 13.25 2.16 -0.20
N PHE A 163 12.85 2.42 -1.44
CA PHE A 163 11.45 2.69 -1.81
C PHE A 163 11.02 1.72 -2.91
N ASN A 164 9.95 0.98 -2.67
CA ASN A 164 9.33 0.13 -3.68
C ASN A 164 7.81 0.30 -3.65
N ALA A 165 7.15 0.03 -4.76
CA ALA A 165 5.69 -0.01 -4.80
C ALA A 165 5.20 -1.37 -5.29
N ILE A 166 4.08 -1.80 -4.74
CA ILE A 166 3.36 -2.99 -5.19
C ILE A 166 2.18 -2.52 -6.04
N ALA A 167 1.99 -3.12 -7.20
CA ALA A 167 0.88 -2.88 -8.11
C ALA A 167 -0.03 -4.13 -8.16
N PRO A 168 -0.99 -4.27 -7.25
CA PRO A 168 -1.92 -5.38 -7.26
C PRO A 168 -2.98 -5.23 -8.34
N SER A 169 -3.56 -6.35 -8.77
CA SER A 169 -4.87 -6.40 -9.39
C SER A 169 -5.96 -6.50 -8.31
N LEU A 170 -7.19 -6.81 -8.72
CA LEU A 170 -8.31 -6.93 -7.81
C LEU A 170 -8.01 -7.96 -6.71
N THR A 171 -8.09 -7.49 -5.47
CA THR A 171 -7.77 -8.25 -4.26
C THR A 171 -8.99 -8.25 -3.34
N ASP A 172 -9.28 -9.37 -2.68
CA ASP A 172 -10.45 -9.55 -1.82
C ASP A 172 -10.33 -8.75 -0.50
N THR A 173 -10.68 -7.48 -0.56
CA THR A 173 -10.57 -6.53 0.54
C THR A 173 -11.89 -5.80 0.76
N PRO A 174 -12.12 -5.20 1.95
CA PRO A 174 -13.28 -4.34 2.15
C PRO A 174 -13.38 -3.19 1.15
N LEU A 175 -12.23 -2.66 0.68
CA LEU A 175 -12.19 -1.60 -0.33
C LEU A 175 -12.76 -2.07 -1.70
N ALA A 176 -12.64 -3.34 -2.02
CA ALA A 176 -13.11 -3.94 -3.27
C ALA A 176 -14.52 -4.54 -3.17
N GLN A 177 -15.19 -4.44 -2.02
CA GLN A 177 -16.44 -5.15 -1.72
C GLN A 177 -17.52 -4.90 -2.76
N ASP A 178 -17.73 -3.66 -3.21
CA ASP A 178 -18.74 -3.32 -4.21
C ASP A 178 -18.48 -3.97 -5.58
N LEU A 179 -17.22 -4.20 -5.92
CA LEU A 179 -16.81 -4.89 -7.15
C LEU A 179 -16.99 -6.41 -7.07
N LEU A 180 -17.15 -6.95 -5.87
CA LEU A 180 -17.27 -8.37 -5.56
C LEU A 180 -18.62 -8.72 -4.92
N ALA A 181 -19.61 -7.83 -5.01
CA ALA A 181 -20.86 -7.90 -4.23
C ALA A 181 -21.80 -9.04 -4.62
N SER A 182 -21.58 -9.71 -5.76
CA SER A 182 -22.37 -10.90 -6.15
C SER A 182 -21.46 -12.02 -6.66
N SER A 183 -22.00 -13.25 -6.69
CA SER A 183 -21.32 -14.43 -7.25
C SER A 183 -20.91 -14.24 -8.70
N GLU A 184 -21.77 -13.58 -9.49
CA GLU A 184 -21.51 -13.28 -10.91
C GLU A 184 -20.36 -12.28 -11.07
N LYS A 185 -20.35 -11.21 -10.25
CA LYS A 185 -19.27 -10.23 -10.26
C LYS A 185 -17.94 -10.86 -9.84
N ARG A 186 -17.95 -11.70 -8.80
CA ARG A 186 -16.76 -12.43 -8.34
C ARG A 186 -16.26 -13.37 -9.43
N LYS A 187 -17.14 -14.18 -10.01
CA LYS A 187 -16.78 -15.07 -11.12
C LYS A 187 -16.21 -14.32 -12.31
N ALA A 188 -16.82 -13.21 -12.71
CA ALA A 188 -16.32 -12.38 -13.80
C ALA A 188 -14.94 -11.74 -13.47
N ALA A 189 -14.69 -11.44 -12.20
CA ALA A 189 -13.39 -10.97 -11.73
C ALA A 189 -12.34 -12.09 -11.81
N ASP A 190 -12.67 -13.29 -11.32
CA ASP A 190 -11.81 -14.48 -11.40
C ASP A 190 -11.44 -14.82 -12.84
N ASP A 191 -12.43 -14.85 -13.73
CA ASP A 191 -12.26 -15.22 -15.14
C ASP A 191 -11.35 -14.26 -15.91
N ARG A 192 -11.27 -12.98 -15.51
CA ARG A 192 -10.38 -11.99 -16.12
C ARG A 192 -8.90 -12.23 -15.82
N HIS A 193 -8.58 -12.90 -14.72
CA HIS A 193 -7.20 -13.21 -14.38
C HIS A 193 -6.72 -14.49 -15.05
N PRO A 194 -5.51 -14.54 -15.62
CA PRO A 194 -4.93 -15.79 -16.12
C PRO A 194 -4.94 -16.91 -15.09
N LEU A 195 -4.68 -16.62 -13.81
CA LEU A 195 -4.71 -17.60 -12.72
C LEU A 195 -6.13 -17.95 -12.24
N LYS A 196 -7.20 -17.43 -12.89
CA LYS A 196 -8.60 -17.74 -12.62
C LYS A 196 -9.07 -17.53 -11.19
N ARG A 197 -8.47 -16.54 -10.53
CA ARG A 197 -8.89 -16.05 -9.22
C ARG A 197 -8.42 -14.62 -8.99
N ILE A 198 -9.11 -13.91 -8.11
CA ILE A 198 -8.64 -12.65 -7.56
C ILE A 198 -7.52 -12.88 -6.54
N GLY A 199 -6.80 -11.81 -6.19
CA GLY A 199 -5.74 -11.85 -5.18
C GLY A 199 -6.29 -11.97 -3.76
N SER A 200 -5.48 -12.54 -2.86
CA SER A 200 -5.73 -12.54 -1.43
C SER A 200 -4.93 -11.40 -0.76
N PRO A 201 -5.50 -10.70 0.25
CA PRO A 201 -4.75 -9.70 1.03
C PRO A 201 -3.46 -10.25 1.60
N ALA A 202 -3.48 -11.49 2.08
CA ALA A 202 -2.32 -12.16 2.66
C ALA A 202 -1.17 -12.39 1.65
N GLU A 203 -1.48 -12.62 0.38
CA GLU A 203 -0.45 -12.77 -0.68
C GLU A 203 0.24 -11.44 -0.94
N VAL A 204 -0.54 -10.35 -1.02
CA VAL A 204 0.00 -9.00 -1.23
C VAL A 204 0.81 -8.55 -0.02
N ALA A 205 0.33 -8.86 1.19
CA ALA A 205 1.01 -8.52 2.43
C ALA A 205 2.36 -9.26 2.56
N ARG A 206 2.46 -10.53 2.17
CA ARG A 206 3.75 -11.26 2.17
C ARG A 206 4.81 -10.57 1.33
N LEU A 207 4.44 -10.09 0.14
CA LEU A 207 5.36 -9.31 -0.70
C LEU A 207 5.76 -8.00 -0.01
N ALA A 208 4.81 -7.30 0.60
CA ALA A 208 5.07 -6.05 1.31
C ALA A 208 6.02 -6.26 2.50
N VAL A 209 5.76 -7.28 3.33
CA VAL A 209 6.62 -7.64 4.49
C VAL A 209 8.02 -8.04 4.03
N GLY A 210 8.14 -8.80 2.94
CA GLY A 210 9.43 -9.09 2.33
C GLY A 210 10.19 -7.84 1.91
N LEU A 211 9.54 -6.91 1.20
CA LEU A 211 10.15 -5.65 0.75
C LEU A 211 10.54 -4.72 1.91
N LEU A 212 9.83 -4.79 3.04
CA LEU A 212 10.16 -4.06 4.26
C LEU A 212 11.37 -4.67 4.98
N SER A 213 11.64 -5.96 4.80
CA SER A 213 12.75 -6.65 5.45
C SER A 213 14.07 -6.52 4.67
N SER A 214 15.17 -6.96 5.29
CA SER A 214 16.49 -7.05 4.64
C SER A 214 16.57 -8.19 3.61
N ASP A 215 15.60 -9.12 3.55
CA ASP A 215 15.58 -10.22 2.57
C ASP A 215 15.59 -9.71 1.11
N TYR A 216 14.97 -8.55 0.89
CA TYR A 216 14.99 -7.84 -0.41
C TYR A 216 15.88 -6.59 -0.37
N GLY A 217 17.00 -6.63 0.37
CA GLY A 217 17.90 -5.50 0.59
C GLY A 217 18.52 -4.91 -0.69
N TRP A 218 18.54 -5.66 -1.80
CA TRP A 218 19.02 -5.22 -3.11
C TRP A 218 17.94 -4.66 -4.04
N MET A 219 16.74 -4.39 -3.51
CA MET A 219 15.61 -3.88 -4.29
C MET A 219 15.23 -2.46 -3.85
N THR A 220 15.31 -1.51 -4.78
CA THR A 220 14.79 -0.14 -4.61
C THR A 220 14.30 0.41 -5.95
N GLY A 221 13.35 1.34 -5.94
CA GLY A 221 12.77 1.97 -7.13
C GLY A 221 11.86 1.08 -7.97
N GLN A 222 11.49 -0.11 -7.47
CA GLN A 222 10.73 -1.09 -8.23
C GLN A 222 9.23 -0.91 -8.08
N ILE A 223 8.49 -1.20 -9.17
CA ILE A 223 7.04 -1.31 -9.19
C ILE A 223 6.70 -2.78 -9.50
N LEU A 224 6.34 -3.52 -8.45
CA LEU A 224 6.14 -4.96 -8.54
C LEU A 224 4.67 -5.31 -8.73
N LYS A 225 4.34 -5.97 -9.82
CA LYS A 225 3.00 -6.49 -10.05
C LYS A 225 2.76 -7.76 -9.26
N ILE A 226 1.58 -7.84 -8.62
CA ILE A 226 1.02 -9.05 -8.03
C ILE A 226 -0.44 -9.14 -8.46
N ASP A 227 -0.70 -9.78 -9.60
CA ASP A 227 -1.90 -9.55 -10.38
C ASP A 227 -2.49 -10.81 -11.04
N GLY A 228 -2.01 -11.98 -10.68
CA GLY A 228 -2.45 -13.24 -11.30
C GLY A 228 -2.19 -13.31 -12.81
N GLY A 229 -1.21 -12.53 -13.30
CA GLY A 229 -0.84 -12.46 -14.72
C GLY A 229 -1.61 -11.42 -15.54
N MET A 230 -2.55 -10.68 -14.94
CA MET A 230 -3.44 -9.77 -15.66
C MET A 230 -2.72 -8.69 -16.46
N GLY A 231 -1.65 -8.13 -15.93
CA GLY A 231 -0.88 -7.05 -16.54
C GLY A 231 0.28 -7.50 -17.42
N SER A 232 0.53 -8.81 -17.58
CA SER A 232 1.76 -9.28 -18.23
C SER A 232 1.56 -10.47 -19.15
N VAL A 233 0.49 -11.25 -18.98
CA VAL A 233 0.27 -12.51 -19.70
C VAL A 233 -0.96 -12.42 -20.60
N ARG A 234 -0.85 -12.91 -21.83
CA ARG A 234 -1.99 -13.14 -22.73
C ARG A 234 -2.24 -14.64 -22.82
N THR A 235 -3.42 -15.06 -22.43
CA THR A 235 -3.87 -16.44 -22.62
C THR A 235 -4.71 -16.51 -23.88
N PHE A 236 -4.25 -17.28 -24.88
CA PHE A 236 -5.03 -17.63 -26.06
C PHE A 236 -5.86 -18.87 -25.72
N ARG A 237 -7.17 -18.78 -25.89
CA ARG A 237 -8.11 -19.88 -25.81
C ARG A 237 -8.80 -20.07 -27.15
#